data_a2afbc57800dbfb2a07423c9c5999714
#
_entry.id   a2afbc57800dbfb2a07423c9c5999714
#
_cell.length_a   1.000
_cell.length_b   1.000
_cell.length_c   1.000
_cell.angle_alpha   90.00
_cell.angle_beta   90.00
_cell.angle_gamma   90.00
#
_symmetry.space_group_name_H-M   'P 1'
#
loop_
_entity.id
_entity.type
_entity.pdbx_description
1 polymer ?
#
loop_
_entity_poly.entity_id
_entity_poly.type
_entity_poly.pdbx_seq_one_letter_code
_entity_poly.pdbx_strand_id
1 'polypeptide(L)'
;ASRGLGDVYKRQVVGGGGREHAIVMKLAESPKVGKLYCTPGNGGISRYAECFDVAATDIEGVVALAKKLKVDMVAVAPDDPLVLGMVDALQAEGFKTFGPKKNAAIIEGSKVFSKDLMKKYNIPTAKYEVFTNSEDAIKYVKEQNTYPAVIKADGLALGKGVILAESEKEAVEAIHSMIDDKQFGESSSTIVVEEYLTGPEVSVLSFTDGKTVVPMISSMDHKRALDGDKGLNTGGMGTVAPNPYYTEDVAKECMEKIFLPTINAMNAEGRTFEGCLYFGLMLTPN
;
A
#
# COMPACT_ATOMS: atom_id res chain seq x y z
N ALA A 1 -13.25 45.42 -12.82
CA ALA A 1 -13.05 43.99 -13.06
C ALA A 1 -12.67 43.32 -11.74
N SER A 2 -13.62 42.59 -11.14
CA SER A 2 -13.38 41.71 -10.03
C SER A 2 -12.36 40.68 -10.52
N ARG A 3 -11.13 40.75 -10.04
CA ARG A 3 -10.22 39.59 -10.10
C ARG A 3 -10.86 38.55 -9.20
N GLY A 4 -11.48 37.55 -9.80
CA GLY A 4 -12.12 36.45 -9.09
C GLY A 4 -11.15 35.88 -8.04
N LEU A 5 -11.62 35.76 -6.82
CA LEU A 5 -11.10 34.83 -5.85
C LEU A 5 -10.95 33.49 -6.61
N GLY A 6 -9.72 33.01 -6.76
CA GLY A 6 -9.46 31.79 -7.52
C GLY A 6 -10.40 30.69 -7.08
N ASP A 7 -10.88 29.88 -8.02
CA ASP A 7 -11.88 28.85 -7.76
C ASP A 7 -11.52 28.03 -6.53
N VAL A 8 -12.40 28.08 -5.54
CA VAL A 8 -12.24 27.41 -4.26
C VAL A 8 -12.96 26.08 -4.36
N TYR A 9 -12.23 24.98 -4.29
CA TYR A 9 -12.73 23.64 -4.57
C TYR A 9 -13.20 22.90 -3.31
N LYS A 10 -14.26 22.13 -3.47
CA LYS A 10 -14.72 21.16 -2.45
C LYS A 10 -13.97 19.84 -2.65
N ARG A 11 -13.40 19.30 -1.58
CA ARG A 11 -12.65 18.07 -1.60
C ARG A 11 -13.25 17.07 -0.63
N GLN A 12 -13.30 15.79 -1.02
CA GLN A 12 -13.63 14.69 -0.13
C GLN A 12 -12.41 13.78 0.00
N VAL A 13 -12.14 13.34 1.22
CA VAL A 13 -11.13 12.32 1.52
C VAL A 13 -11.87 11.07 2.01
N VAL A 14 -11.53 9.91 1.44
CA VAL A 14 -12.03 8.61 1.88
C VAL A 14 -11.03 7.99 2.82
N GLY A 15 -11.50 7.56 3.99
CA GLY A 15 -10.72 6.90 5.02
C GLY A 15 -10.86 7.55 6.40
N GLY A 16 -10.30 6.94 7.43
CA GLY A 16 -10.44 7.39 8.81
C GLY A 16 -9.20 7.15 9.67
N GLY A 17 -8.06 6.84 9.07
CA GLY A 17 -6.81 6.58 9.77
C GLY A 17 -5.92 7.82 9.95
N GLY A 18 -4.71 7.60 10.48
CA GLY A 18 -3.71 8.66 10.66
C GLY A 18 -3.20 9.23 9.34
N ARG A 19 -3.11 8.41 8.30
CA ARG A 19 -2.72 8.86 6.94
C ARG A 19 -3.74 9.85 6.38
N GLU A 20 -5.01 9.51 6.45
CA GLU A 20 -6.10 10.38 6.00
C GLU A 20 -6.17 11.65 6.81
N HIS A 21 -5.90 11.58 8.12
CA HIS A 21 -5.82 12.78 8.97
C HIS A 21 -4.71 13.72 8.50
N ALA A 22 -3.51 13.21 8.22
CA ALA A 22 -2.40 14.02 7.68
C ALA A 22 -2.74 14.64 6.32
N ILE A 23 -3.40 13.89 5.43
CA ILE A 23 -3.86 14.38 4.12
C ILE A 23 -4.86 15.51 4.31
N VAL A 24 -5.86 15.35 5.19
CA VAL A 24 -6.88 16.36 5.47
C VAL A 24 -6.26 17.64 6.05
N MET A 25 -5.32 17.49 7.00
CA MET A 25 -4.59 18.64 7.55
C MET A 25 -3.84 19.41 6.45
N LYS A 26 -3.13 18.71 5.57
CA LYS A 26 -2.41 19.35 4.46
C LYS A 26 -3.32 19.99 3.44
N LEU A 27 -4.45 19.38 3.14
CA LEU A 27 -5.45 19.99 2.27
C LEU A 27 -6.08 21.24 2.89
N ALA A 28 -6.27 21.27 4.20
CA ALA A 28 -6.82 22.45 4.91
C ALA A 28 -5.90 23.66 4.87
N GLU A 29 -4.59 23.48 4.71
CA GLU A 29 -3.61 24.56 4.54
C GLU A 29 -3.66 25.18 3.13
N SER A 30 -4.29 24.53 2.15
CA SER A 30 -4.28 24.96 0.76
C SER A 30 -5.29 26.11 0.51
N PRO A 31 -4.87 27.25 -0.03
CA PRO A 31 -5.78 28.33 -0.37
C PRO A 31 -6.75 27.97 -1.51
N LYS A 32 -6.52 26.87 -2.20
CA LYS A 32 -7.41 26.35 -3.26
C LYS A 32 -8.51 25.43 -2.73
N VAL A 33 -8.50 25.11 -1.44
CA VAL A 33 -9.50 24.24 -0.81
C VAL A 33 -10.45 25.09 0.01
N GLY A 34 -11.74 25.12 -0.37
CA GLY A 34 -12.76 25.89 0.33
C GLY A 34 -13.49 25.07 1.37
N LYS A 35 -13.81 23.83 1.06
CA LYS A 35 -14.49 22.95 2.00
C LYS A 35 -13.96 21.52 1.90
N LEU A 36 -13.71 20.94 3.07
CA LEU A 36 -13.25 19.57 3.21
C LEU A 36 -14.34 18.69 3.81
N TYR A 37 -14.47 17.51 3.24
CA TYR A 37 -15.32 16.44 3.71
C TYR A 37 -14.49 15.18 3.91
N CYS A 38 -14.86 14.32 4.85
CA CYS A 38 -14.21 13.05 5.04
C CYS A 38 -15.23 11.94 5.33
N THR A 39 -14.91 10.72 4.89
CA THR A 39 -15.79 9.57 5.13
C THR A 39 -14.95 8.28 5.35
N PRO A 40 -15.14 7.59 6.50
CA PRO A 40 -15.93 7.99 7.66
C PRO A 40 -15.28 9.12 8.47
N GLY A 41 -13.93 9.35 8.33
CA GLY A 41 -13.18 10.26 9.16
C GLY A 41 -12.94 9.73 10.58
N ASN A 42 -12.50 10.62 11.47
CA ASN A 42 -12.29 10.36 12.89
C ASN A 42 -12.35 11.66 13.70
N GLY A 43 -12.25 11.58 15.03
CA GLY A 43 -12.30 12.74 15.92
C GLY A 43 -11.20 13.80 15.71
N GLY A 44 -10.03 13.42 15.18
CA GLY A 44 -8.98 14.36 14.79
C GLY A 44 -9.29 15.06 13.46
N ILE A 45 -9.76 14.30 12.48
CA ILE A 45 -10.17 14.79 11.15
C ILE A 45 -11.32 15.80 11.27
N SER A 46 -12.28 15.56 12.18
CA SER A 46 -13.46 16.42 12.35
C SER A 46 -13.13 17.86 12.75
N ARG A 47 -11.89 18.16 13.14
CA ARG A 47 -11.40 19.53 13.41
C ARG A 47 -11.13 20.31 12.12
N TYR A 48 -10.97 19.63 10.99
CA TYR A 48 -10.56 20.21 9.70
C TYR A 48 -11.59 19.96 8.60
N ALA A 49 -12.37 18.88 8.70
CA ALA A 49 -13.32 18.43 7.69
C ALA A 49 -14.65 18.03 8.33
N GLU A 50 -15.74 18.22 7.59
CA GLU A 50 -17.04 17.66 7.97
C GLU A 50 -17.04 16.14 7.69
N CYS A 51 -17.22 15.33 8.72
CA CYS A 51 -17.19 13.87 8.63
C CYS A 51 -18.60 13.30 8.45
N PHE A 52 -18.71 12.24 7.65
CA PHE A 52 -19.95 11.52 7.37
C PHE A 52 -19.78 10.04 7.67
N ASP A 53 -20.75 9.46 8.35
CA ASP A 53 -20.73 8.03 8.72
C ASP A 53 -21.08 7.14 7.52
N VAL A 54 -20.14 7.04 6.58
CA VAL A 54 -20.18 6.14 5.42
C VAL A 54 -18.86 5.37 5.42
N ALA A 55 -18.93 4.04 5.41
CA ALA A 55 -17.72 3.21 5.43
C ALA A 55 -16.83 3.48 4.20
N ALA A 56 -15.52 3.45 4.38
CA ALA A 56 -14.56 3.69 3.28
C ALA A 56 -14.70 2.66 2.14
N THR A 57 -15.22 1.46 2.44
CA THR A 57 -15.47 0.39 1.46
C THR A 57 -16.87 0.39 0.87
N ASP A 58 -17.77 1.26 1.34
CA ASP A 58 -19.10 1.44 0.78
C ASP A 58 -19.05 2.34 -0.47
N ILE A 59 -18.77 1.73 -1.62
CA ILE A 59 -18.59 2.43 -2.89
C ILE A 59 -19.85 3.23 -3.26
N GLU A 60 -21.02 2.65 -3.16
CA GLU A 60 -22.28 3.30 -3.52
C GLU A 60 -22.59 4.48 -2.60
N GLY A 61 -22.38 4.30 -1.29
CA GLY A 61 -22.57 5.33 -0.29
C GLY A 61 -21.60 6.51 -0.48
N VAL A 62 -20.33 6.25 -0.77
CA VAL A 62 -19.33 7.28 -1.04
C VAL A 62 -19.66 8.07 -2.31
N VAL A 63 -20.04 7.39 -3.39
CA VAL A 63 -20.44 8.03 -4.64
C VAL A 63 -21.70 8.88 -4.45
N ALA A 64 -22.71 8.36 -3.75
CA ALA A 64 -23.94 9.10 -3.45
C ALA A 64 -23.67 10.34 -2.61
N LEU A 65 -22.76 10.25 -1.62
CA LEU A 65 -22.34 11.35 -0.79
C LEU A 65 -21.60 12.42 -1.63
N ALA A 66 -20.66 12.01 -2.49
CA ALA A 66 -19.94 12.91 -3.39
C ALA A 66 -20.88 13.74 -4.28
N LYS A 67 -21.91 13.07 -4.84
CA LYS A 67 -22.98 13.74 -5.63
C LYS A 67 -23.78 14.73 -4.78
N LYS A 68 -24.24 14.32 -3.60
CA LYS A 68 -25.01 15.15 -2.65
C LYS A 68 -24.25 16.43 -2.27
N LEU A 69 -22.96 16.28 -1.97
CA LEU A 69 -22.10 17.38 -1.54
C LEU A 69 -21.59 18.24 -2.71
N LYS A 70 -21.72 17.73 -3.94
CA LYS A 70 -21.19 18.34 -5.17
C LYS A 70 -19.71 18.65 -5.02
N VAL A 71 -18.93 17.63 -4.70
CA VAL A 71 -17.48 17.74 -4.56
C VAL A 71 -16.82 17.85 -5.93
N ASP A 72 -15.69 18.55 -6.00
CA ASP A 72 -14.93 18.73 -7.24
C ASP A 72 -13.89 17.61 -7.44
N MET A 73 -13.48 16.97 -6.33
CA MET A 73 -12.49 15.92 -6.36
C MET A 73 -12.61 15.02 -5.12
N VAL A 74 -12.33 13.72 -5.30
CA VAL A 74 -12.28 12.73 -4.23
C VAL A 74 -10.88 12.13 -4.16
N ALA A 75 -10.26 12.16 -2.97
CA ALA A 75 -9.01 11.47 -2.68
C ALA A 75 -9.33 10.15 -1.96
N VAL A 76 -8.96 9.04 -2.58
CA VAL A 76 -9.12 7.70 -2.01
C VAL A 76 -7.76 7.24 -1.49
N ALA A 77 -7.61 7.17 -0.17
CA ALA A 77 -6.32 6.94 0.45
C ALA A 77 -6.09 5.47 0.90
N PRO A 78 -7.08 4.75 1.48
CA PRO A 78 -6.87 3.37 1.92
C PRO A 78 -6.82 2.38 0.75
N ASP A 79 -6.13 1.26 0.98
CA ASP A 79 -5.91 0.22 -0.03
C ASP A 79 -7.19 -0.54 -0.38
N ASP A 80 -8.00 -0.91 0.62
CA ASP A 80 -9.22 -1.70 0.42
C ASP A 80 -10.19 -1.06 -0.60
N PRO A 81 -10.61 0.21 -0.47
CA PRO A 81 -11.51 0.82 -1.44
C PRO A 81 -10.88 0.96 -2.84
N LEU A 82 -9.55 1.12 -2.94
CA LEU A 82 -8.86 1.15 -4.22
C LEU A 82 -8.94 -0.20 -4.94
N VAL A 83 -8.65 -1.28 -4.23
CA VAL A 83 -8.74 -2.66 -4.77
C VAL A 83 -10.18 -3.05 -5.11
N LEU A 84 -11.16 -2.53 -4.37
CA LEU A 84 -12.58 -2.73 -4.65
C LEU A 84 -13.08 -1.95 -5.88
N GLY A 85 -12.38 -0.87 -6.31
CA GLY A 85 -12.73 -0.09 -7.50
C GLY A 85 -13.44 1.23 -7.22
N MET A 86 -13.24 1.81 -6.05
CA MET A 86 -13.82 3.12 -5.68
C MET A 86 -13.50 4.21 -6.69
N VAL A 87 -12.24 4.26 -7.16
CA VAL A 87 -11.79 5.25 -8.16
C VAL A 87 -12.53 5.07 -9.48
N ASP A 88 -12.69 3.82 -9.94
CA ASP A 88 -13.42 3.51 -11.17
C ASP A 88 -14.88 3.98 -11.08
N ALA A 89 -15.55 3.69 -9.96
CA ALA A 89 -16.94 4.10 -9.72
C ALA A 89 -17.09 5.63 -9.68
N LEU A 90 -16.21 6.33 -8.99
CA LEU A 90 -16.24 7.80 -8.92
C LEU A 90 -15.98 8.44 -10.30
N GLN A 91 -15.01 7.91 -11.06
CA GLN A 91 -14.71 8.42 -12.40
C GLN A 91 -15.85 8.17 -13.39
N ALA A 92 -16.53 7.02 -13.30
CA ALA A 92 -17.72 6.73 -14.10
C ALA A 92 -18.85 7.76 -13.90
N GLU A 93 -18.89 8.40 -12.73
CA GLU A 93 -19.82 9.48 -12.41
C GLU A 93 -19.24 10.90 -12.66
N GLY A 94 -18.08 10.98 -13.31
CA GLY A 94 -17.47 12.22 -13.74
C GLY A 94 -16.66 12.97 -12.68
N PHE A 95 -16.41 12.36 -11.51
CA PHE A 95 -15.58 12.97 -10.48
C PHE A 95 -14.09 12.90 -10.82
N LYS A 96 -13.37 13.98 -10.55
CA LYS A 96 -11.90 13.93 -10.47
C LYS A 96 -11.51 13.13 -9.24
N THR A 97 -10.54 12.24 -9.40
CA THR A 97 -10.07 11.39 -8.29
C THR A 97 -8.57 11.48 -8.12
N PHE A 98 -8.13 11.18 -6.91
CA PHE A 98 -6.73 10.85 -6.62
C PHE A 98 -6.70 9.43 -6.05
N GLY A 99 -5.92 8.56 -6.69
CA GLY A 99 -5.78 7.14 -6.38
C GLY A 99 -5.81 6.28 -7.64
N PRO A 100 -5.18 5.08 -7.62
CA PRO A 100 -5.17 4.17 -8.75
C PRO A 100 -6.55 3.55 -9.00
N LYS A 101 -6.82 3.21 -10.26
CA LYS A 101 -7.95 2.36 -10.63
C LYS A 101 -7.76 0.94 -10.12
N LYS A 102 -8.85 0.18 -10.04
CA LYS A 102 -8.87 -1.21 -9.58
C LYS A 102 -7.83 -2.09 -10.27
N ASN A 103 -7.70 -1.95 -11.60
CA ASN A 103 -6.75 -2.75 -12.37
C ASN A 103 -5.28 -2.46 -12.02
N ALA A 104 -4.96 -1.25 -11.57
CA ALA A 104 -3.62 -0.88 -11.13
C ALA A 104 -3.41 -1.13 -9.63
N ALA A 105 -4.45 -0.99 -8.81
CA ALA A 105 -4.40 -1.26 -7.38
C ALA A 105 -4.07 -2.73 -7.03
N ILE A 106 -4.17 -3.63 -8.00
CA ILE A 106 -3.77 -5.04 -7.86
C ILE A 106 -2.31 -5.22 -7.44
N ILE A 107 -1.45 -4.24 -7.71
CA ILE A 107 -0.03 -4.29 -7.28
C ILE A 107 0.09 -4.38 -5.75
N GLU A 108 -0.89 -3.86 -5.01
CA GLU A 108 -1.02 -4.02 -3.56
C GLU A 108 -2.00 -5.17 -3.22
N GLY A 109 -3.04 -5.32 -4.04
CA GLY A 109 -4.10 -6.31 -3.80
C GLY A 109 -3.67 -7.77 -3.95
N SER A 110 -2.58 -8.06 -4.68
CA SER A 110 -2.01 -9.39 -4.86
C SER A 110 -0.49 -9.34 -4.79
N LYS A 111 0.06 -10.05 -3.79
CA LYS A 111 1.51 -10.20 -3.66
C LYS A 111 2.09 -11.05 -4.78
N VAL A 112 1.35 -12.06 -5.24
CA VAL A 112 1.71 -12.89 -6.39
C VAL A 112 1.86 -12.03 -7.63
N PHE A 113 0.85 -11.21 -7.95
CA PHE A 113 0.94 -10.29 -9.08
C PHE A 113 2.15 -9.36 -8.98
N SER A 114 2.37 -8.76 -7.80
CA SER A 114 3.49 -7.85 -7.57
C SER A 114 4.84 -8.56 -7.78
N LYS A 115 5.00 -9.76 -7.25
CA LYS A 115 6.22 -10.58 -7.41
C LYS A 115 6.46 -11.00 -8.86
N ASP A 116 5.43 -11.48 -9.53
CA ASP A 116 5.51 -11.90 -10.93
C ASP A 116 5.83 -10.72 -11.85
N LEU A 117 5.26 -9.55 -11.57
CA LEU A 117 5.60 -8.30 -12.27
C LEU A 117 7.09 -7.99 -12.10
N MET A 118 7.59 -8.00 -10.85
CA MET A 118 8.99 -7.71 -10.57
C MET A 118 9.92 -8.72 -11.25
N LYS A 119 9.60 -10.01 -11.20
CA LYS A 119 10.36 -11.07 -11.88
C LYS A 119 10.37 -10.88 -13.39
N LYS A 120 9.20 -10.63 -14.00
CA LYS A 120 9.04 -10.46 -15.44
C LYS A 120 9.84 -9.28 -16.01
N TYR A 121 9.92 -8.19 -15.26
CA TYR A 121 10.57 -6.96 -15.67
C TYR A 121 11.93 -6.73 -15.02
N ASN A 122 12.51 -7.76 -14.39
CA ASN A 122 13.82 -7.73 -13.74
C ASN A 122 13.95 -6.61 -12.68
N ILE A 123 12.89 -6.34 -11.94
CA ILE A 123 12.90 -5.42 -10.81
C ILE A 123 13.41 -6.17 -9.59
N PRO A 124 14.42 -5.66 -8.87
CA PRO A 124 14.98 -6.33 -7.69
C PRO A 124 13.92 -6.65 -6.64
N THR A 125 13.90 -7.90 -6.19
CA THR A 125 13.03 -8.38 -5.11
C THR A 125 13.61 -9.64 -4.49
N ALA A 126 13.14 -10.02 -3.29
CA ALA A 126 13.49 -11.29 -2.66
C ALA A 126 13.10 -12.47 -3.56
N LYS A 127 13.92 -13.53 -3.56
CA LYS A 127 13.55 -14.80 -4.22
C LYS A 127 12.29 -15.34 -3.60
N TYR A 128 11.42 -15.90 -4.43
CA TYR A 128 10.12 -16.37 -3.98
C TYR A 128 9.62 -17.55 -4.81
N GLU A 129 8.70 -18.30 -4.22
CA GLU A 129 7.86 -19.29 -4.90
C GLU A 129 6.42 -19.17 -4.41
N VAL A 130 5.48 -19.58 -5.26
CA VAL A 130 4.03 -19.44 -5.02
C VAL A 130 3.41 -20.82 -4.87
N PHE A 131 2.55 -20.99 -3.86
CA PHE A 131 1.89 -22.27 -3.56
C PHE A 131 0.40 -22.08 -3.31
N THR A 132 -0.39 -23.03 -3.80
CA THR A 132 -1.84 -23.12 -3.60
C THR A 132 -2.25 -24.37 -2.80
N ASN A 133 -1.28 -25.21 -2.43
CA ASN A 133 -1.48 -26.37 -1.57
C ASN A 133 -0.33 -26.49 -0.56
N SER A 134 -0.64 -27.06 0.57
CA SER A 134 0.30 -27.18 1.69
C SER A 134 1.42 -28.19 1.46
N GLU A 135 1.14 -29.29 0.74
CA GLU A 135 2.12 -30.36 0.51
C GLU A 135 3.33 -29.86 -0.29
N ASP A 136 3.08 -29.17 -1.42
CA ASP A 136 4.14 -28.60 -2.26
C ASP A 136 4.92 -27.50 -1.53
N ALA A 137 4.23 -26.64 -0.78
CA ALA A 137 4.87 -25.59 0.01
C ALA A 137 5.78 -26.19 1.10
N ILE A 138 5.31 -27.20 1.83
CA ILE A 138 6.09 -27.89 2.85
C ILE A 138 7.30 -28.60 2.25
N LYS A 139 7.12 -29.28 1.12
CA LYS A 139 8.22 -29.90 0.39
C LYS A 139 9.29 -28.88 0.04
N TYR A 140 8.88 -27.74 -0.53
CA TYR A 140 9.79 -26.66 -0.92
C TYR A 140 10.59 -26.13 0.28
N VAL A 141 9.95 -25.76 1.40
CA VAL A 141 10.67 -25.20 2.56
C VAL A 141 11.64 -26.20 3.18
N LYS A 142 11.32 -27.50 3.15
CA LYS A 142 12.22 -28.58 3.60
C LYS A 142 13.41 -28.76 2.68
N GLU A 143 13.21 -28.71 1.35
CA GLU A 143 14.29 -28.82 0.36
C GLU A 143 15.22 -27.60 0.41
N GLN A 144 14.69 -26.39 0.57
CA GLN A 144 15.50 -25.18 0.72
C GLN A 144 16.31 -25.18 2.03
N ASN A 145 15.73 -25.69 3.12
CA ASN A 145 16.34 -25.76 4.44
C ASN A 145 17.07 -24.47 4.87
N THR A 146 16.46 -23.32 4.53
CA THR A 146 17.01 -21.98 4.83
C THR A 146 16.01 -21.23 5.70
N TYR A 147 16.46 -20.86 6.90
CA TYR A 147 15.64 -20.16 7.87
C TYR A 147 16.36 -18.91 8.38
N PRO A 148 15.65 -17.82 8.74
CA PRO A 148 14.18 -17.70 8.67
C PRO A 148 13.63 -17.75 7.24
N ALA A 149 12.40 -18.28 7.07
CA ALA A 149 11.63 -18.22 5.84
C ALA A 149 10.45 -17.25 6.03
N VAL A 150 10.11 -16.46 5.00
CA VAL A 150 9.01 -15.50 5.07
C VAL A 150 7.81 -16.06 4.31
N ILE A 151 6.70 -16.34 5.01
CA ILE A 151 5.49 -16.92 4.44
C ILE A 151 4.39 -15.85 4.46
N LYS A 152 3.84 -15.51 3.28
CA LYS A 152 2.88 -14.44 3.11
C LYS A 152 1.60 -14.94 2.45
N ALA A 153 0.44 -14.58 2.99
CA ALA A 153 -0.83 -14.71 2.30
C ALA A 153 -0.90 -13.74 1.12
N ASP A 154 -1.49 -14.15 -0.01
CA ASP A 154 -1.48 -13.35 -1.26
C ASP A 154 -2.29 -12.05 -1.13
N GLY A 155 -3.49 -12.08 -0.56
CA GLY A 155 -4.37 -10.92 -0.52
C GLY A 155 -4.07 -9.88 0.56
N LEU A 156 -4.94 -8.87 0.64
CA LEU A 156 -4.94 -7.87 1.72
C LEU A 156 -5.36 -8.54 3.03
N ALA A 157 -4.40 -8.84 3.89
CA ALA A 157 -4.62 -9.45 5.21
C ALA A 157 -4.43 -8.42 6.35
N LEU A 158 -4.75 -7.15 6.11
CA LEU A 158 -4.60 -6.02 7.06
C LEU A 158 -3.19 -5.93 7.66
N GLY A 159 -2.16 -6.27 6.86
CA GLY A 159 -0.76 -6.30 7.31
C GLY A 159 -0.40 -7.46 8.24
N LYS A 160 -1.32 -8.38 8.53
CA LYS A 160 -1.11 -9.50 9.45
C LYS A 160 -0.80 -10.83 8.74
N GLY A 161 -0.96 -10.89 7.42
CA GLY A 161 -0.76 -12.10 6.61
C GLY A 161 0.71 -12.44 6.33
N VAL A 162 1.64 -12.12 7.22
CA VAL A 162 3.07 -12.41 7.08
C VAL A 162 3.56 -13.10 8.34
N ILE A 163 4.14 -14.29 8.17
CA ILE A 163 4.75 -15.08 9.24
C ILE A 163 6.24 -15.26 8.91
N LEU A 164 7.09 -14.90 9.88
CA LEU A 164 8.51 -15.19 9.84
C LEU A 164 8.73 -16.50 10.59
N ALA A 165 9.08 -17.55 9.86
CA ALA A 165 9.32 -18.87 10.41
C ALA A 165 10.81 -19.09 10.63
N GLU A 166 11.25 -19.22 11.88
CA GLU A 166 12.66 -19.37 12.25
C GLU A 166 13.16 -20.81 12.23
N SER A 167 12.24 -21.76 11.96
CA SER A 167 12.54 -23.19 11.90
C SER A 167 11.63 -23.91 10.91
N GLU A 168 12.03 -25.14 10.49
CA GLU A 168 11.18 -26.00 9.67
C GLU A 168 9.80 -26.22 10.32
N LYS A 169 9.78 -26.48 11.63
CA LYS A 169 8.53 -26.72 12.37
C LYS A 169 7.59 -25.52 12.26
N GLU A 170 8.10 -24.31 12.51
CA GLU A 170 7.31 -23.08 12.41
C GLU A 170 6.84 -22.82 10.98
N ALA A 171 7.68 -23.11 9.96
CA ALA A 171 7.30 -22.96 8.57
C ALA A 171 6.15 -23.91 8.20
N VAL A 172 6.21 -25.16 8.62
CA VAL A 172 5.15 -26.15 8.40
C VAL A 172 3.86 -25.73 9.09
N GLU A 173 3.92 -25.30 10.35
CA GLU A 173 2.75 -24.82 11.10
C GLU A 173 2.13 -23.58 10.44
N ALA A 174 2.95 -22.62 9.97
CA ALA A 174 2.48 -21.43 9.26
C ALA A 174 1.79 -21.78 7.94
N ILE A 175 2.34 -22.70 7.15
CA ILE A 175 1.76 -23.16 5.89
C ILE A 175 0.39 -23.80 6.12
N HIS A 176 0.28 -24.73 7.09
CA HIS A 176 -0.99 -25.36 7.44
C HIS A 176 -2.02 -24.32 7.91
N SER A 177 -1.64 -23.42 8.82
CA SER A 177 -2.52 -22.38 9.33
C SER A 177 -3.03 -21.47 8.21
N MET A 178 -2.21 -21.11 7.23
CA MET A 178 -2.61 -20.26 6.14
C MET A 178 -3.48 -20.99 5.11
N ILE A 179 -2.99 -22.09 4.54
CA ILE A 179 -3.65 -22.78 3.42
C ILE A 179 -4.81 -23.65 3.90
N ASP A 180 -4.56 -24.53 4.87
CA ASP A 180 -5.53 -25.55 5.26
C ASP A 180 -6.59 -24.99 6.21
N ASP A 181 -6.17 -24.23 7.22
CA ASP A 181 -7.07 -23.60 8.21
C ASP A 181 -7.68 -22.28 7.73
N LYS A 182 -7.19 -21.73 6.61
CA LYS A 182 -7.63 -20.46 6.03
C LYS A 182 -7.66 -19.32 7.04
N GLN A 183 -6.62 -19.17 7.86
CA GLN A 183 -6.53 -18.19 8.94
C GLN A 183 -6.84 -16.76 8.49
N PHE A 184 -6.54 -16.42 7.23
CA PHE A 184 -6.81 -15.11 6.62
C PHE A 184 -7.91 -15.19 5.55
N GLY A 185 -8.83 -16.16 5.64
CA GLY A 185 -9.90 -16.38 4.68
C GLY A 185 -9.36 -16.72 3.28
N GLU A 186 -10.05 -16.27 2.25
CA GLU A 186 -9.65 -16.54 0.85
C GLU A 186 -8.28 -15.95 0.48
N SER A 187 -7.82 -14.89 1.18
CA SER A 187 -6.49 -14.31 0.97
C SER A 187 -5.35 -15.29 1.24
N SER A 188 -5.59 -16.35 2.02
CA SER A 188 -4.59 -17.39 2.34
C SER A 188 -4.74 -18.66 1.52
N SER A 189 -5.65 -18.71 0.54
CA SER A 189 -5.75 -19.84 -0.41
C SER A 189 -4.53 -19.94 -1.32
N THR A 190 -3.76 -18.87 -1.43
CA THR A 190 -2.47 -18.81 -2.11
C THR A 190 -1.47 -18.14 -1.18
N ILE A 191 -0.28 -18.72 -1.08
CA ILE A 191 0.82 -18.15 -0.30
C ILE A 191 2.04 -17.91 -1.16
N VAL A 192 2.85 -16.94 -0.73
CA VAL A 192 4.18 -16.65 -1.27
C VAL A 192 5.20 -17.01 -0.19
N VAL A 193 6.14 -17.89 -0.50
CA VAL A 193 7.29 -18.20 0.35
C VAL A 193 8.49 -17.44 -0.19
N GLU A 194 9.10 -16.59 0.65
CA GLU A 194 10.22 -15.73 0.26
C GLU A 194 11.46 -16.00 1.10
N GLU A 195 12.62 -15.72 0.52
CA GLU A 195 13.86 -15.62 1.30
C GLU A 195 13.78 -14.47 2.30
N TYR A 196 14.41 -14.64 3.44
CA TYR A 196 14.55 -13.59 4.44
C TYR A 196 15.69 -12.64 4.06
N LEU A 197 15.35 -11.39 3.76
CA LEU A 197 16.34 -10.34 3.53
C LEU A 197 16.72 -9.67 4.84
N THR A 198 17.99 -9.27 4.96
CA THR A 198 18.53 -8.54 6.11
C THR A 198 19.11 -7.21 5.66
N GLY A 199 18.89 -6.18 6.46
CA GLY A 199 19.41 -4.82 6.23
C GLY A 199 18.46 -3.76 6.77
N PRO A 200 18.82 -2.48 6.67
CA PRO A 200 17.92 -1.39 7.02
C PRO A 200 16.69 -1.36 6.12
N GLU A 201 15.51 -1.25 6.73
CA GLU A 201 14.26 -1.00 6.00
C GLU A 201 14.17 0.46 5.56
N VAL A 202 13.66 0.70 4.36
CA VAL A 202 13.39 2.02 3.82
C VAL A 202 12.00 2.06 3.24
N SER A 203 11.23 3.07 3.61
CA SER A 203 9.92 3.37 3.03
C SER A 203 10.01 4.64 2.19
N VAL A 204 9.61 4.54 0.92
CA VAL A 204 9.51 5.69 0.01
C VAL A 204 8.14 5.69 -0.62
N LEU A 205 7.34 6.72 -0.30
CA LEU A 205 6.11 6.98 -1.02
C LEU A 205 6.42 7.87 -2.21
N SER A 206 5.78 7.63 -3.33
CA SER A 206 6.03 8.41 -4.55
C SER A 206 4.72 8.78 -5.23
N PHE A 207 4.57 10.04 -5.61
CA PHE A 207 3.51 10.44 -6.52
C PHE A 207 3.86 10.01 -7.95
N THR A 208 2.86 9.57 -8.69
CA THR A 208 3.00 9.27 -10.11
C THR A 208 1.72 9.57 -10.89
N ASP A 209 1.91 9.99 -12.12
CA ASP A 209 0.88 10.17 -13.15
C ASP A 209 0.93 9.05 -14.21
N GLY A 210 1.59 7.93 -13.89
CA GLY A 210 1.84 6.84 -14.80
C GLY A 210 3.07 7.02 -15.72
N LYS A 211 3.76 8.16 -15.65
CA LYS A 211 4.98 8.46 -16.43
C LYS A 211 6.09 9.01 -15.57
N THR A 212 5.76 10.01 -14.77
CA THR A 212 6.69 10.68 -13.85
C THR A 212 6.58 10.03 -12.49
N VAL A 213 7.70 9.88 -11.80
CA VAL A 213 7.75 9.44 -10.39
C VAL A 213 8.41 10.53 -9.57
N VAL A 214 7.70 11.02 -8.56
CA VAL A 214 8.18 12.05 -7.63
C VAL A 214 8.21 11.47 -6.23
N PRO A 215 9.37 10.99 -5.75
CA PRO A 215 9.51 10.46 -4.41
C PRO A 215 9.29 11.54 -3.35
N MET A 216 8.62 11.16 -2.27
CA MET A 216 8.57 11.94 -1.04
C MET A 216 9.85 11.70 -0.23
N ILE A 217 9.99 12.41 0.89
CA ILE A 217 11.06 12.15 1.85
C ILE A 217 11.00 10.70 2.32
N SER A 218 12.15 10.03 2.34
CA SER A 218 12.25 8.64 2.79
C SER A 218 12.00 8.52 4.28
N SER A 219 11.51 7.37 4.72
CA SER A 219 11.27 7.10 6.12
C SER A 219 11.71 5.70 6.53
N MET A 220 11.84 5.48 7.83
CA MET A 220 12.09 4.19 8.44
C MET A 220 11.03 3.96 9.51
N ASP A 221 10.23 2.92 9.31
CA ASP A 221 9.19 2.50 10.23
C ASP A 221 9.73 1.48 11.23
N HIS A 222 9.29 1.57 12.48
CA HIS A 222 9.63 0.64 13.56
C HIS A 222 8.40 -0.20 13.90
N LYS A 223 8.36 -1.42 13.39
CA LYS A 223 7.16 -2.29 13.45
C LYS A 223 7.09 -3.17 14.69
N ARG A 224 8.24 -3.56 15.25
CA ARG A 224 8.29 -4.48 16.38
C ARG A 224 7.83 -3.84 17.69
N ALA A 225 7.09 -4.59 18.48
CA ALA A 225 6.45 -4.09 19.71
C ALA A 225 7.40 -3.93 20.89
N LEU A 226 8.54 -4.62 20.91
CA LEU A 226 9.45 -4.70 22.04
C LEU A 226 10.84 -4.13 21.70
N ASP A 227 11.59 -3.76 22.73
CA ASP A 227 12.96 -3.27 22.62
C ASP A 227 13.87 -4.29 21.93
N GLY A 228 14.88 -3.76 21.20
CA GLY A 228 15.84 -4.59 20.47
C GLY A 228 15.25 -5.26 19.23
N ASP A 229 14.26 -4.63 18.62
CA ASP A 229 13.56 -5.13 17.42
C ASP A 229 12.96 -6.53 17.61
N LYS A 230 12.28 -6.72 18.73
CA LYS A 230 11.66 -7.98 19.16
C LYS A 230 10.14 -7.91 19.24
N GLY A 231 9.52 -9.06 19.40
CA GLY A 231 8.06 -9.19 19.54
C GLY A 231 7.33 -9.21 18.20
N LEU A 232 6.01 -9.10 18.26
CA LEU A 232 5.12 -9.12 17.09
C LEU A 232 5.21 -7.81 16.31
N ASN A 233 4.97 -7.87 15.02
CA ASN A 233 4.78 -6.68 14.19
C ASN A 233 3.50 -5.95 14.59
N THR A 234 3.60 -4.63 14.63
CA THR A 234 2.50 -3.70 14.89
C THR A 234 2.18 -2.89 13.62
N GLY A 235 1.22 -2.01 13.71
CA GLY A 235 0.94 -1.01 12.66
C GLY A 235 1.96 0.14 12.60
N GLY A 236 3.05 0.05 13.38
CA GLY A 236 4.11 1.05 13.49
C GLY A 236 4.15 1.67 14.89
N MET A 237 5.31 1.57 15.54
CA MET A 237 5.58 2.15 16.87
C MET A 237 6.14 3.57 16.77
N GLY A 238 6.61 3.95 15.59
CA GLY A 238 7.15 5.27 15.29
C GLY A 238 7.87 5.25 13.94
N THR A 239 8.11 6.44 13.41
CA THR A 239 8.77 6.61 12.11
C THR A 239 9.84 7.69 12.19
N VAL A 240 11.01 7.43 11.64
CA VAL A 240 12.08 8.42 11.45
C VAL A 240 12.09 8.86 9.99
N ALA A 241 12.07 10.16 9.76
CA ALA A 241 12.18 10.76 8.43
C ALA A 241 13.06 12.03 8.51
N PRO A 242 14.05 12.20 7.61
CA PRO A 242 14.47 11.26 6.56
C PRO A 242 15.12 9.98 7.12
N ASN A 243 15.09 8.91 6.31
CA ASN A 243 15.78 7.67 6.64
C ASN A 243 17.29 7.86 6.52
N PRO A 244 18.08 7.60 7.58
CA PRO A 244 19.53 7.87 7.58
C PRO A 244 20.35 6.97 6.64
N TYR A 245 19.79 5.85 6.21
CA TYR A 245 20.44 4.91 5.29
C TYR A 245 20.12 5.19 3.82
N TYR A 246 19.14 6.04 3.53
CA TYR A 246 18.70 6.36 2.17
C TYR A 246 19.49 7.55 1.64
N THR A 247 20.71 7.28 1.18
CA THR A 247 21.62 8.28 0.59
C THR A 247 21.19 8.69 -0.82
N GLU A 248 21.80 9.73 -1.37
CA GLU A 248 21.55 10.17 -2.75
C GLU A 248 21.87 9.08 -3.78
N ASP A 249 22.96 8.32 -3.55
CA ASP A 249 23.33 7.20 -4.44
C ASP A 249 22.29 6.08 -4.40
N VAL A 250 21.81 5.71 -3.21
CA VAL A 250 20.73 4.73 -3.03
C VAL A 250 19.43 5.24 -3.67
N ALA A 251 19.11 6.51 -3.52
CA ALA A 251 17.91 7.11 -4.12
C ALA A 251 17.97 7.04 -5.65
N LYS A 252 19.13 7.33 -6.23
CA LYS A 252 19.36 7.22 -7.68
C LYS A 252 19.22 5.78 -8.16
N GLU A 253 19.83 4.85 -7.47
CA GLU A 253 19.74 3.42 -7.78
C GLU A 253 18.30 2.92 -7.71
N CYS A 254 17.56 3.27 -6.66
CA CYS A 254 16.14 2.93 -6.51
C CYS A 254 15.29 3.50 -7.64
N MET A 255 15.54 4.76 -8.03
CA MET A 255 14.83 5.38 -9.15
C MET A 255 15.07 4.63 -10.46
N GLU A 256 16.33 4.29 -10.76
CA GLU A 256 16.73 3.66 -12.02
C GLU A 256 16.33 2.18 -12.09
N LYS A 257 16.45 1.43 -10.97
CA LYS A 257 16.26 -0.02 -10.97
C LYS A 257 14.88 -0.47 -10.47
N ILE A 258 14.19 0.37 -9.70
CA ILE A 258 12.93 -0.03 -9.03
C ILE A 258 11.77 0.88 -9.44
N PHE A 259 11.85 2.20 -9.16
CA PHE A 259 10.67 3.06 -9.26
C PHE A 259 10.19 3.23 -10.70
N LEU A 260 11.05 3.72 -11.58
CA LEU A 260 10.71 3.89 -13.01
C LEU A 260 10.41 2.54 -13.69
N PRO A 261 11.20 1.47 -13.47
CA PRO A 261 10.86 0.15 -14.02
C PRO A 261 9.50 -0.36 -13.56
N THR A 262 9.09 -0.13 -12.30
CA THR A 262 7.76 -0.54 -11.80
C THR A 262 6.64 0.18 -12.56
N ILE A 263 6.73 1.49 -12.72
CA ILE A 263 5.70 2.26 -13.44
C ILE A 263 5.65 1.86 -14.92
N ASN A 264 6.81 1.66 -15.54
CA ASN A 264 6.90 1.20 -16.93
C ASN A 264 6.31 -0.22 -17.09
N ALA A 265 6.59 -1.12 -16.15
CA ALA A 265 6.03 -2.47 -16.12
C ALA A 265 4.50 -2.45 -15.99
N MET A 266 3.97 -1.64 -15.10
CA MET A 266 2.51 -1.47 -14.93
C MET A 266 1.87 -0.94 -16.22
N ASN A 267 2.50 0.00 -16.90
CA ASN A 267 2.02 0.49 -18.20
C ASN A 267 2.06 -0.60 -19.28
N ALA A 268 3.13 -1.40 -19.34
CA ALA A 268 3.25 -2.49 -20.28
C ALA A 268 2.19 -3.58 -20.08
N GLU A 269 1.73 -3.76 -18.84
CA GLU A 269 0.60 -4.65 -18.51
C GLU A 269 -0.79 -4.00 -18.75
N GLY A 270 -0.85 -2.76 -19.27
CA GLY A 270 -2.11 -2.04 -19.46
C GLY A 270 -2.76 -1.59 -18.13
N ARG A 271 -1.97 -1.43 -17.08
CA ARG A 271 -2.41 -1.12 -15.70
C ARG A 271 -1.77 0.16 -15.19
N THR A 272 -1.90 1.25 -15.96
CA THR A 272 -1.30 2.54 -15.59
C THR A 272 -1.67 2.93 -14.16
N PHE A 273 -0.65 3.16 -13.34
CA PHE A 273 -0.83 3.55 -11.94
C PHE A 273 -0.73 5.08 -11.81
N GLU A 274 -1.81 5.69 -11.36
CA GLU A 274 -1.88 7.13 -11.07
C GLU A 274 -2.25 7.32 -9.59
N GLY A 275 -1.42 8.05 -8.84
CA GLY A 275 -1.66 8.25 -7.42
C GLY A 275 -0.40 8.26 -6.58
N CYS A 276 -0.47 7.68 -5.39
CA CYS A 276 0.67 7.50 -4.49
C CYS A 276 1.00 6.01 -4.40
N LEU A 277 2.21 5.63 -4.86
CA LEU A 277 2.73 4.27 -4.75
C LEU A 277 3.75 4.19 -3.61
N TYR A 278 3.61 3.18 -2.76
CA TYR A 278 4.54 2.87 -1.69
C TYR A 278 5.60 1.87 -2.17
N PHE A 279 6.85 2.21 -1.95
CA PHE A 279 7.99 1.32 -2.15
C PHE A 279 8.58 0.95 -0.79
N GLY A 280 8.38 -0.31 -0.39
CA GLY A 280 9.04 -0.91 0.78
C GLY A 280 10.33 -1.59 0.34
N LEU A 281 11.44 -1.11 0.83
CA LEU A 281 12.78 -1.52 0.41
C LEU A 281 13.55 -2.12 1.59
N MET A 282 14.49 -3.02 1.27
CA MET A 282 15.48 -3.53 2.18
C MET A 282 16.86 -3.27 1.57
N LEU A 283 17.72 -2.52 2.27
CA LEU A 283 19.08 -2.27 1.81
C LEU A 283 19.95 -3.46 2.19
N THR A 284 20.12 -4.40 1.27
CA THR A 284 20.92 -5.59 1.48
C THR A 284 22.41 -5.31 1.30
N PRO A 285 23.30 -6.11 1.91
CA PRO A 285 24.76 -5.97 1.75
C PRO A 285 25.27 -6.20 0.32
N ASN A 286 24.48 -6.86 -0.54
CA ASN A 286 24.86 -7.24 -1.93
C ASN A 286 23.94 -6.59 -2.94
#